data_81635fd288b769a23cd446b44146cfc0
#
_entry.id   81635fd288b769a23cd446b44146cfc0
#
_cell.length_a   1.000
_cell.length_b   1.000
_cell.length_c   1.000
_cell.angle_alpha   90.00
_cell.angle_beta   90.00
_cell.angle_gamma   90.00
#
_symmetry.space_group_name_H-M   'P 1'
#
loop_
_entity.id
_entity.type
_entity.pdbx_description
1 polymer ?
#
loop_
_entity_poly.entity_id
_entity_poly.type
_entity_poly.pdbx_seq_one_letter_code
_entity_poly.pdbx_strand_id
1 'polypeptide(L)'
;MRKKYRDKFTNPEIVKRIKQIENSPQMQSKLHSVKNGMKNNIINPFVIVIGAIFVFIALRAMLDIYSLLVMAAIVYFWNKYSKQRRNELAKSYIDNFLLAVLKEILPDTTIDYFKKIDLKVMKRLVPDSQYYFGNCHIVFGDDYKTEFSNMEAFTETEDSEGHTRQTIDFCGQVLMAKFDTKINGHIRVVPIKKGKVLGLRNHGNYGKKTKIEKGIETESIEFNNSYAIYSTDDFYTRLILDPKIIELLNDWKEKMRVCLYMNEQYISVSFESNAFLFALPQTKKQVDELSLSTEYEKVREKLSGFYSLIDIIGEKL
;
A
#
# COMPACT_ATOMS: atom_id res chain seq x y z
N MET A 1 18.48 16.98 19.02
CA MET A 1 18.56 16.76 17.55
C MET A 1 17.68 15.57 17.20
N ARG A 2 16.59 15.76 16.45
CA ARG A 2 15.72 14.66 16.05
C ARG A 2 16.48 13.71 15.12
N LYS A 3 16.28 12.40 15.27
CA LYS A 3 16.94 11.39 14.41
C LYS A 3 16.39 11.53 12.99
N LYS A 4 17.28 11.63 12.00
CA LYS A 4 16.89 11.59 10.57
C LYS A 4 16.74 10.13 10.16
N TYR A 5 15.51 9.72 9.88
CA TYR A 5 15.19 8.35 9.50
C TYR A 5 15.48 8.06 8.03
N ARG A 6 15.40 9.08 7.15
CA ARG A 6 15.75 8.95 5.72
C ARG A 6 17.10 8.27 5.51
N ASP A 7 18.12 8.70 6.28
CA ASP A 7 19.49 8.22 6.10
C ASP A 7 19.63 6.73 6.38
N LYS A 8 18.76 6.13 7.20
CA LYS A 8 18.76 4.69 7.45
C LYS A 8 18.39 3.88 6.20
N PHE A 9 17.46 4.38 5.37
CA PHE A 9 17.03 3.71 4.14
C PHE A 9 18.03 3.86 2.99
N THR A 10 18.92 4.84 3.05
CA THR A 10 19.93 5.11 2.01
C THR A 10 21.35 4.74 2.44
N ASN A 11 21.54 4.22 3.66
CA ASN A 11 22.86 3.90 4.21
C ASN A 11 23.54 2.75 3.43
N PRO A 12 24.70 2.99 2.77
CA PRO A 12 25.41 1.98 1.99
C PRO A 12 25.91 0.80 2.84
N GLU A 13 26.12 1.00 4.14
CA GLU A 13 26.51 -0.09 5.04
C GLU A 13 25.38 -1.11 5.24
N ILE A 14 24.11 -0.66 5.29
CA ILE A 14 22.95 -1.55 5.36
C ILE A 14 22.85 -2.36 4.07
N VAL A 15 23.03 -1.73 2.90
CA VAL A 15 23.09 -2.41 1.61
C VAL A 15 24.15 -3.52 1.61
N LYS A 16 25.37 -3.17 2.05
CA LYS A 16 26.49 -4.12 2.12
C LYS A 16 26.16 -5.28 3.07
N ARG A 17 25.58 -4.99 4.24
CA ARG A 17 25.20 -6.00 5.22
C ARG A 17 24.13 -6.95 4.68
N ILE A 18 23.07 -6.43 4.06
CA ILE A 18 22.01 -7.25 3.45
C ILE A 18 22.60 -8.20 2.40
N LYS A 19 23.48 -7.69 1.52
CA LYS A 19 24.19 -8.52 0.52
C LYS A 19 25.09 -9.58 1.16
N GLN A 20 25.79 -9.25 2.25
CA GLN A 20 26.62 -10.21 2.98
C GLN A 20 25.78 -11.31 3.62
N ILE A 21 24.63 -10.94 4.26
CA ILE A 21 23.70 -11.92 4.84
C ILE A 21 23.16 -12.83 3.74
N GLU A 22 22.70 -12.27 2.63
CA GLU A 22 22.11 -13.01 1.51
C GLU A 22 23.11 -13.99 0.88
N ASN A 23 24.38 -13.58 0.74
CA ASN A 23 25.44 -14.39 0.12
C ASN A 23 26.08 -15.40 1.09
N SER A 24 25.72 -15.41 2.37
CA SER A 24 26.23 -16.42 3.29
C SER A 24 25.72 -17.81 2.93
N PRO A 25 26.56 -18.88 2.97
CA PRO A 25 26.14 -20.23 2.57
C PRO A 25 24.95 -20.75 3.34
N GLN A 26 24.86 -20.41 4.63
CA GLN A 26 23.74 -20.79 5.50
C GLN A 26 22.44 -20.13 5.04
N MET A 27 22.47 -18.81 4.73
CA MET A 27 21.29 -18.08 4.28
C MET A 27 20.85 -18.54 2.90
N GLN A 28 21.76 -18.76 1.96
CA GLN A 28 21.44 -19.29 0.63
C GLN A 28 20.73 -20.65 0.70
N SER A 29 21.26 -21.57 1.52
CA SER A 29 20.60 -22.88 1.73
C SER A 29 19.20 -22.70 2.34
N LYS A 30 19.08 -21.83 3.36
CA LYS A 30 17.79 -21.50 3.99
C LYS A 30 16.80 -20.93 2.98
N LEU A 31 17.21 -19.91 2.22
CA LEU A 31 16.33 -19.25 1.22
C LEU A 31 15.92 -20.21 0.11
N HIS A 32 16.81 -21.11 -0.33
CA HIS A 32 16.48 -22.14 -1.30
C HIS A 32 15.40 -23.09 -0.76
N SER A 33 15.54 -23.58 0.45
CA SER A 33 14.53 -24.44 1.10
C SER A 33 13.19 -23.72 1.26
N VAL A 34 13.21 -22.44 1.72
CA VAL A 34 12.01 -21.62 1.88
C VAL A 34 11.31 -21.40 0.54
N LYS A 35 12.04 -21.07 -0.52
CA LYS A 35 11.50 -20.89 -1.87
C LYS A 35 10.83 -22.17 -2.40
N ASN A 36 11.42 -23.33 -2.17
CA ASN A 36 10.82 -24.61 -2.54
C ASN A 36 9.50 -24.86 -1.79
N GLY A 37 9.46 -24.58 -0.49
CA GLY A 37 8.23 -24.61 0.32
C GLY A 37 7.16 -23.66 -0.20
N MET A 38 7.55 -22.42 -0.54
CA MET A 38 6.64 -21.42 -1.10
C MET A 38 6.05 -21.84 -2.44
N LYS A 39 6.88 -22.44 -3.35
CA LYS A 39 6.41 -22.95 -4.65
C LYS A 39 5.33 -24.02 -4.51
N ASN A 40 5.42 -24.85 -3.47
CA ASN A 40 4.42 -25.88 -3.17
C ASN A 40 3.09 -25.27 -2.70
N ASN A 41 3.11 -24.06 -2.15
CA ASN A 41 1.93 -23.34 -1.68
C ASN A 41 1.27 -22.49 -2.78
N ILE A 42 1.90 -22.34 -3.95
CA ILE A 42 1.28 -21.68 -5.10
C ILE A 42 0.30 -22.63 -5.76
N ILE A 43 -0.94 -22.21 -5.81
CA ILE A 43 -2.04 -22.95 -6.38
C ILE A 43 -2.30 -22.42 -7.78
N ASN A 44 -2.28 -23.30 -8.78
CA ASN A 44 -2.69 -22.94 -10.13
C ASN A 44 -4.23 -22.97 -10.22
N PRO A 45 -4.90 -21.80 -10.32
CA PRO A 45 -6.36 -21.76 -10.36
C PRO A 45 -6.95 -22.49 -11.56
N PHE A 46 -6.23 -22.54 -12.68
CA PHE A 46 -6.70 -23.19 -13.90
C PHE A 46 -6.88 -24.70 -13.74
N VAL A 47 -5.93 -25.39 -13.11
CA VAL A 47 -5.99 -26.84 -12.86
C VAL A 47 -7.20 -27.17 -11.98
N ILE A 48 -7.55 -26.28 -11.09
CA ILE A 48 -8.66 -26.47 -10.14
C ILE A 48 -10.00 -26.33 -10.84
N VAL A 49 -10.16 -25.26 -11.60
CA VAL A 49 -11.42 -25.00 -12.33
C VAL A 49 -11.70 -26.19 -13.28
N ILE A 50 -10.69 -26.65 -14.00
CA ILE A 50 -10.82 -27.81 -14.89
C ILE A 50 -11.17 -29.07 -14.07
N GLY A 51 -10.47 -29.33 -12.98
CA GLY A 51 -10.76 -30.47 -12.10
C GLY A 51 -12.18 -30.42 -11.51
N ALA A 52 -12.64 -29.25 -11.05
CA ALA A 52 -13.98 -29.06 -10.55
C ALA A 52 -15.07 -29.33 -11.61
N ILE A 53 -14.85 -28.88 -12.86
CA ILE A 53 -15.76 -29.15 -13.98
C ILE A 53 -15.86 -30.65 -14.26
N PHE A 54 -14.72 -31.38 -14.33
CA PHE A 54 -14.72 -32.82 -14.52
C PHE A 54 -15.46 -33.55 -13.39
N VAL A 55 -15.18 -33.19 -12.14
CA VAL A 55 -15.86 -33.78 -10.97
C VAL A 55 -17.36 -33.50 -11.03
N PHE A 56 -17.77 -32.29 -11.39
CA PHE A 56 -19.17 -31.91 -11.50
C PHE A 56 -19.92 -32.75 -12.56
N ILE A 57 -19.33 -32.92 -13.76
CA ILE A 57 -19.90 -33.70 -14.84
C ILE A 57 -20.07 -35.17 -14.41
N ALA A 58 -19.03 -35.77 -13.79
CA ALA A 58 -19.07 -37.12 -13.31
C ALA A 58 -20.12 -37.33 -12.20
N LEU A 59 -20.20 -36.42 -11.25
CA LEU A 59 -21.17 -36.47 -10.13
C LEU A 59 -22.62 -36.31 -10.62
N ARG A 60 -22.87 -35.44 -11.60
CA ARG A 60 -24.20 -35.22 -12.15
C ARG A 60 -24.75 -36.47 -12.87
N ALA A 61 -23.86 -37.27 -13.48
CA ALA A 61 -24.25 -38.51 -14.13
C ALA A 61 -24.63 -39.63 -13.14
N MET A 62 -24.16 -39.52 -11.86
CA MET A 62 -24.33 -40.61 -10.86
C MET A 62 -25.29 -40.27 -9.72
N LEU A 63 -25.42 -39.00 -9.30
CA LEU A 63 -26.00 -38.62 -8.03
C LEU A 63 -27.14 -37.57 -8.13
N ASP A 64 -27.48 -37.13 -9.33
CA ASP A 64 -28.54 -36.14 -9.59
C ASP A 64 -28.52 -34.95 -8.57
N ILE A 65 -29.58 -34.78 -7.77
CA ILE A 65 -29.72 -33.65 -6.84
C ILE A 65 -28.62 -33.60 -5.75
N TYR A 66 -28.10 -34.76 -5.33
CA TYR A 66 -27.03 -34.84 -4.33
C TYR A 66 -25.69 -34.30 -4.84
N SER A 67 -25.54 -34.17 -6.15
CA SER A 67 -24.33 -33.57 -6.76
C SER A 67 -24.09 -32.14 -6.28
N LEU A 68 -25.14 -31.37 -5.99
CA LEU A 68 -25.04 -30.00 -5.49
C LEU A 68 -24.45 -29.95 -4.06
N LEU A 69 -24.86 -30.88 -3.19
CA LEU A 69 -24.32 -30.96 -1.83
C LEU A 69 -22.85 -31.34 -1.81
N VAL A 70 -22.46 -32.28 -2.67
CA VAL A 70 -21.05 -32.68 -2.79
C VAL A 70 -20.20 -31.53 -3.36
N MET A 71 -20.72 -30.80 -4.36
CA MET A 71 -20.00 -29.62 -4.88
C MET A 71 -19.87 -28.51 -3.82
N ALA A 72 -20.90 -28.24 -3.02
CA ALA A 72 -20.80 -27.28 -1.93
C ALA A 72 -19.73 -27.69 -0.90
N ALA A 73 -19.66 -28.97 -0.54
CA ALA A 73 -18.62 -29.50 0.34
C ALA A 73 -17.21 -29.35 -0.29
N ILE A 74 -17.04 -29.67 -1.57
CA ILE A 74 -15.77 -29.51 -2.27
C ILE A 74 -15.34 -28.03 -2.25
N VAL A 75 -16.24 -27.08 -2.57
CA VAL A 75 -15.95 -25.66 -2.56
C VAL A 75 -15.57 -25.19 -1.15
N TYR A 76 -16.29 -25.65 -0.11
CA TYR A 76 -15.97 -25.31 1.28
C TYR A 76 -14.58 -25.79 1.70
N PHE A 77 -14.26 -27.08 1.49
CA PHE A 77 -12.94 -27.63 1.82
C PHE A 77 -11.83 -26.99 0.98
N TRP A 78 -12.12 -26.70 -0.26
CA TRP A 78 -11.20 -25.98 -1.13
C TRP A 78 -10.87 -24.57 -0.62
N ASN A 79 -11.87 -23.79 -0.28
CA ASN A 79 -11.67 -22.45 0.27
C ASN A 79 -10.85 -22.50 1.55
N LYS A 80 -11.12 -23.46 2.44
CA LYS A 80 -10.35 -23.66 3.65
C LYS A 80 -8.89 -23.99 3.36
N TYR A 81 -8.65 -24.91 2.44
CA TYR A 81 -7.31 -25.34 2.03
C TYR A 81 -6.53 -24.22 1.35
N SER A 82 -7.16 -23.49 0.41
CA SER A 82 -6.55 -22.34 -0.28
C SER A 82 -6.17 -21.24 0.69
N LYS A 83 -7.03 -20.94 1.68
CA LYS A 83 -6.76 -19.97 2.73
C LYS A 83 -5.55 -20.38 3.57
N GLN A 84 -5.46 -21.64 3.97
CA GLN A 84 -4.32 -22.15 4.72
C GLN A 84 -3.02 -21.99 3.93
N ARG A 85 -2.99 -22.42 2.68
CA ARG A 85 -1.83 -22.30 1.78
C ARG A 85 -1.38 -20.84 1.59
N ARG A 86 -2.35 -19.95 1.41
CA ARG A 86 -2.08 -18.51 1.31
C ARG A 86 -1.47 -17.95 2.59
N ASN A 87 -1.95 -18.39 3.75
CA ASN A 87 -1.40 -17.98 5.04
C ASN A 87 0.04 -18.48 5.23
N GLU A 88 0.33 -19.72 4.86
CA GLU A 88 1.69 -20.28 4.91
C GLU A 88 2.64 -19.56 3.94
N LEU A 89 2.17 -19.25 2.73
CA LEU A 89 2.92 -18.47 1.76
C LEU A 89 3.23 -17.06 2.30
N ALA A 90 2.22 -16.38 2.88
CA ALA A 90 2.38 -15.06 3.47
C ALA A 90 3.38 -15.08 4.62
N LYS A 91 3.26 -16.05 5.52
CA LYS A 91 4.19 -16.22 6.65
C LYS A 91 5.62 -16.45 6.16
N SER A 92 5.81 -17.35 5.20
CA SER A 92 7.14 -17.64 4.65
C SER A 92 7.75 -16.41 3.97
N TYR A 93 6.96 -15.65 3.21
CA TYR A 93 7.42 -14.41 2.57
C TYR A 93 7.81 -13.35 3.61
N ILE A 94 6.94 -13.10 4.59
CA ILE A 94 7.18 -12.10 5.64
C ILE A 94 8.44 -12.46 6.42
N ASP A 95 8.49 -13.65 7.03
CA ASP A 95 9.52 -14.00 8.00
C ASP A 95 10.92 -14.11 7.39
N ASN A 96 11.02 -14.53 6.12
CA ASN A 96 12.31 -14.81 5.50
C ASN A 96 12.78 -13.75 4.49
N PHE A 97 11.91 -12.88 4.01
CA PHE A 97 12.28 -11.84 3.04
C PHE A 97 11.98 -10.44 3.58
N LEU A 98 10.72 -10.08 3.75
CA LEU A 98 10.34 -8.70 4.04
C LEU A 98 10.76 -8.25 5.44
N LEU A 99 10.42 -9.03 6.48
CA LEU A 99 10.76 -8.69 7.86
C LEU A 99 12.27 -8.78 8.13
N ALA A 100 12.95 -9.72 7.46
CA ALA A 100 14.40 -9.84 7.54
C ALA A 100 15.11 -8.56 7.07
N VAL A 101 14.63 -7.96 5.97
CA VAL A 101 15.14 -6.70 5.44
C VAL A 101 14.74 -5.51 6.32
N LEU A 102 13.48 -5.43 6.72
CA LEU A 102 12.99 -4.29 7.51
C LEU A 102 13.65 -4.20 8.88
N LYS A 103 13.93 -5.32 9.53
CA LYS A 103 14.62 -5.34 10.83
C LYS A 103 16.09 -4.91 10.75
N GLU A 104 16.74 -5.06 9.61
CA GLU A 104 18.09 -4.52 9.41
C GLU A 104 18.08 -2.98 9.36
N ILE A 105 16.98 -2.37 8.95
CA ILE A 105 16.81 -0.92 8.87
C ILE A 105 16.23 -0.37 10.17
N LEU A 106 15.14 -0.98 10.65
CA LEU A 106 14.36 -0.60 11.83
C LEU A 106 14.02 -1.86 12.65
N PRO A 107 14.81 -2.21 13.67
CA PRO A 107 14.75 -3.50 14.36
C PRO A 107 13.39 -3.88 14.96
N ASP A 108 12.65 -2.91 15.48
CA ASP A 108 11.36 -3.16 16.16
C ASP A 108 10.16 -3.18 15.21
N THR A 109 10.39 -3.39 13.92
CA THR A 109 9.34 -3.47 12.90
C THR A 109 8.52 -4.75 13.06
N THR A 110 7.18 -4.61 12.96
CA THR A 110 6.21 -5.72 12.97
C THR A 110 5.34 -5.69 11.74
N ILE A 111 4.87 -6.87 11.29
CA ILE A 111 4.04 -7.03 10.10
C ILE A 111 2.88 -7.97 10.40
N ASP A 112 1.66 -7.55 10.02
CA ASP A 112 0.49 -8.43 9.89
C ASP A 112 -0.04 -8.32 8.45
N TYR A 113 0.18 -9.38 7.66
CA TYR A 113 -0.15 -9.34 6.22
C TYR A 113 -1.64 -9.23 5.93
N PHE A 114 -2.49 -9.69 6.84
CA PHE A 114 -3.94 -9.74 6.64
C PHE A 114 -4.68 -8.57 7.29
N LYS A 115 -3.95 -7.70 7.98
CA LYS A 115 -4.50 -6.44 8.49
C LYS A 115 -4.20 -5.28 7.57
N LYS A 116 -4.87 -4.18 7.81
CA LYS A 116 -4.70 -2.90 7.13
C LYS A 116 -4.62 -1.76 8.14
N ILE A 117 -4.12 -0.62 7.70
CA ILE A 117 -4.17 0.65 8.44
C ILE A 117 -5.63 1.04 8.77
N ASP A 118 -5.82 1.89 9.76
CA ASP A 118 -7.17 2.31 10.18
C ASP A 118 -7.96 2.87 8.98
N LEU A 119 -9.20 2.39 8.85
CA LEU A 119 -10.13 2.83 7.82
C LEU A 119 -10.36 4.34 7.81
N LYS A 120 -10.28 5.00 8.99
CA LYS A 120 -10.40 6.45 9.10
C LYS A 120 -9.30 7.18 8.32
N VAL A 121 -8.07 6.67 8.37
CA VAL A 121 -6.93 7.22 7.61
C VAL A 121 -7.17 7.06 6.11
N MET A 122 -7.60 5.85 5.69
CA MET A 122 -7.91 5.57 4.28
C MET A 122 -8.99 6.52 3.74
N LYS A 123 -10.09 6.71 4.49
CA LYS A 123 -11.19 7.62 4.13
C LYS A 123 -10.79 9.10 4.09
N ARG A 124 -9.76 9.52 4.84
CA ARG A 124 -9.25 10.90 4.77
C ARG A 124 -8.45 11.17 3.50
N LEU A 125 -7.78 10.14 2.99
CA LEU A 125 -6.97 10.24 1.78
C LEU A 125 -7.78 10.08 0.49
N VAL A 126 -8.78 9.18 0.47
CA VAL A 126 -9.63 8.90 -0.71
C VAL A 126 -11.11 8.88 -0.25
N PRO A 127 -11.70 10.05 0.05
CA PRO A 127 -13.01 10.12 0.73
C PRO A 127 -14.21 9.73 -0.13
N ASP A 128 -14.11 9.82 -1.46
CA ASP A 128 -15.25 9.67 -2.36
C ASP A 128 -15.47 8.21 -2.82
N SER A 129 -14.76 7.23 -2.21
CA SER A 129 -14.98 5.81 -2.46
C SER A 129 -15.95 5.20 -1.45
N GLN A 130 -16.66 4.14 -1.86
CA GLN A 130 -17.62 3.43 -1.00
C GLN A 130 -16.95 2.35 -0.16
N TYR A 131 -16.05 1.58 -0.76
CA TYR A 131 -15.42 0.41 -0.17
C TYR A 131 -13.91 0.54 -0.12
N TYR A 132 -13.30 -0.02 0.94
CA TYR A 132 -11.86 0.02 1.17
C TYR A 132 -11.36 -1.35 1.58
N PHE A 133 -10.47 -1.88 0.78
CA PHE A 133 -9.68 -3.08 1.06
C PHE A 133 -8.24 -2.69 1.36
N GLY A 134 -7.56 -3.49 2.15
CA GLY A 134 -6.13 -3.30 2.39
C GLY A 134 -5.51 -4.54 3.00
N ASN A 135 -4.19 -4.65 2.85
CA ASN A 135 -3.39 -5.72 3.42
C ASN A 135 -1.95 -5.25 3.72
N CYS A 136 -1.15 -6.14 4.26
CA CYS A 136 0.25 -5.89 4.58
C CYS A 136 0.43 -4.69 5.52
N HIS A 137 -0.22 -4.75 6.71
CA HIS A 137 -0.05 -3.74 7.73
C HIS A 137 1.33 -3.89 8.40
N ILE A 138 2.18 -2.89 8.22
CA ILE A 138 3.51 -2.80 8.81
C ILE A 138 3.50 -1.66 9.81
N VAL A 139 4.00 -1.92 11.01
CA VAL A 139 4.32 -0.89 12.00
C VAL A 139 5.82 -0.84 12.16
N PHE A 140 6.42 0.28 11.78
CA PHE A 140 7.87 0.46 11.80
C PHE A 140 8.37 0.77 13.21
N GLY A 141 9.58 0.30 13.52
CA GLY A 141 10.27 0.56 14.79
C GLY A 141 10.92 1.94 14.85
N ASP A 142 10.20 2.98 14.44
CA ASP A 142 10.63 4.37 14.54
C ASP A 142 9.91 5.12 15.66
N ASP A 143 10.38 6.34 15.97
CA ASP A 143 9.81 7.16 17.02
C ASP A 143 8.39 7.66 16.67
N TYR A 144 8.02 7.67 15.38
CA TYR A 144 6.73 8.12 14.87
C TYR A 144 5.68 7.00 14.80
N LYS A 145 6.08 5.76 15.14
CA LYS A 145 5.21 4.59 14.96
C LYS A 145 4.56 4.59 13.57
N THR A 146 5.41 4.81 12.57
CA THR A 146 4.96 4.85 11.18
C THR A 146 4.27 3.55 10.81
N GLU A 147 3.12 3.67 10.18
CA GLU A 147 2.32 2.56 9.69
C GLU A 147 2.28 2.58 8.17
N PHE A 148 2.29 1.42 7.56
CA PHE A 148 2.15 1.21 6.11
C PHE A 148 1.06 0.18 5.85
N SER A 149 0.32 0.35 4.76
CA SER A 149 -0.55 -0.68 4.20
C SER A 149 -0.71 -0.51 2.70
N ASN A 150 -0.84 -1.61 1.97
CA ASN A 150 -1.46 -1.56 0.66
C ASN A 150 -2.94 -1.20 0.81
N MET A 151 -3.47 -0.44 -0.13
CA MET A 151 -4.87 -0.03 -0.15
C MET A 151 -5.45 -0.12 -1.56
N GLU A 152 -6.67 -0.62 -1.64
CA GLU A 152 -7.56 -0.50 -2.78
C GLU A 152 -8.87 0.13 -2.31
N ALA A 153 -9.37 1.11 -3.04
CA ALA A 153 -10.66 1.72 -2.82
C ALA A 153 -11.49 1.63 -4.10
N PHE A 154 -12.78 1.36 -3.98
CA PHE A 154 -13.66 1.19 -5.13
C PHE A 154 -15.08 1.65 -4.84
N THR A 155 -15.78 1.92 -5.93
CA THR A 155 -17.18 2.31 -5.96
C THR A 155 -17.97 1.31 -6.78
N GLU A 156 -19.14 0.92 -6.31
CA GLU A 156 -20.09 0.09 -7.04
C GLU A 156 -21.21 0.96 -7.59
N THR A 157 -21.49 0.80 -8.86
CA THR A 157 -22.61 1.43 -9.54
C THR A 157 -23.50 0.36 -10.17
N GLU A 158 -24.81 0.53 -10.05
CA GLU A 158 -25.79 -0.34 -10.69
C GLU A 158 -26.26 0.33 -11.98
N ASP A 159 -26.28 -0.42 -13.08
CA ASP A 159 -26.83 0.08 -14.34
C ASP A 159 -28.36 -0.06 -14.38
N SER A 160 -28.99 0.46 -15.43
CA SER A 160 -30.46 0.43 -15.61
C SER A 160 -31.01 -0.98 -15.75
N GLU A 161 -30.20 -1.97 -15.97
CA GLU A 161 -30.56 -3.39 -16.11
C GLU A 161 -30.32 -4.20 -14.82
N GLY A 162 -29.87 -3.53 -13.74
CA GLY A 162 -29.59 -4.16 -12.44
C GLY A 162 -28.23 -4.85 -12.35
N HIS A 163 -27.32 -4.64 -13.30
CA HIS A 163 -25.97 -5.18 -13.23
C HIS A 163 -25.08 -4.27 -12.40
N THR A 164 -24.42 -4.84 -11.41
CA THR A 164 -23.42 -4.14 -10.58
C THR A 164 -22.08 -4.04 -11.30
N ARG A 165 -21.60 -2.83 -11.48
CA ARG A 165 -20.25 -2.55 -12.02
C ARG A 165 -19.36 -1.97 -10.94
N GLN A 166 -18.22 -2.61 -10.70
CA GLN A 166 -17.19 -2.13 -9.78
C GLN A 166 -16.18 -1.28 -10.53
N THR A 167 -15.87 -0.11 -9.99
CA THR A 167 -14.84 0.80 -10.50
C THR A 167 -13.76 0.96 -9.42
N ILE A 168 -12.50 0.66 -9.75
CA ILE A 168 -11.37 0.90 -8.86
C ILE A 168 -11.06 2.40 -8.89
N ASP A 169 -11.19 3.03 -7.73
CA ASP A 169 -10.98 4.46 -7.52
C ASP A 169 -9.54 4.77 -7.13
N PHE A 170 -8.90 3.86 -6.41
CA PHE A 170 -7.52 3.94 -5.96
C PHE A 170 -6.94 2.54 -5.79
N CYS A 171 -5.71 2.35 -6.23
CA CYS A 171 -4.90 1.18 -5.92
C CYS A 171 -3.45 1.62 -5.68
N GLY A 172 -2.91 1.30 -4.50
CA GLY A 172 -1.57 1.74 -4.15
C GLY A 172 -1.20 1.51 -2.69
N GLN A 173 -0.44 2.45 -2.13
CA GLN A 173 0.08 2.38 -0.78
C GLN A 173 -0.40 3.56 0.07
N VAL A 174 -0.58 3.31 1.36
CA VAL A 174 -0.84 4.33 2.37
C VAL A 174 0.19 4.23 3.47
N LEU A 175 0.77 5.36 3.84
CA LEU A 175 1.63 5.52 5.01
C LEU A 175 1.02 6.54 5.95
N MET A 176 1.19 6.31 7.26
CA MET A 176 0.80 7.23 8.31
C MET A 176 1.90 7.28 9.36
N ALA A 177 2.33 8.48 9.76
CA ALA A 177 3.23 8.70 10.89
C ALA A 177 2.50 9.46 11.99
N LYS A 178 2.59 8.98 13.23
CA LYS A 178 2.06 9.69 14.40
C LYS A 178 2.96 10.88 14.67
N PHE A 179 2.36 12.04 14.64
CA PHE A 179 3.08 13.29 14.74
C PHE A 179 2.25 14.26 15.57
N ASP A 180 2.79 14.72 16.66
CA ASP A 180 2.18 15.80 17.46
C ASP A 180 2.42 17.12 16.71
N THR A 181 1.46 17.48 15.86
CA THR A 181 1.50 18.73 15.11
C THR A 181 0.75 19.82 15.87
N LYS A 182 1.00 21.08 15.55
CA LYS A 182 0.25 22.22 16.08
C LYS A 182 -0.89 22.67 15.15
N ILE A 183 -1.27 21.84 14.17
CA ILE A 183 -2.30 22.16 13.19
C ILE A 183 -3.66 22.19 13.88
N ASN A 184 -4.37 23.32 13.77
CA ASN A 184 -5.75 23.43 14.25
C ASN A 184 -6.72 22.92 13.15
N GLY A 185 -7.09 21.64 13.24
CA GLY A 185 -7.93 20.97 12.27
C GLY A 185 -7.13 20.12 11.28
N HIS A 186 -7.10 20.47 9.98
CA HIS A 186 -6.40 19.64 9.00
C HIS A 186 -5.91 20.41 7.76
N ILE A 187 -4.95 19.79 7.07
CA ILE A 187 -4.42 20.22 5.77
C ILE A 187 -4.51 19.02 4.83
N ARG A 188 -5.04 19.23 3.62
CA ARG A 188 -5.06 18.24 2.54
C ARG A 188 -4.37 18.80 1.31
N VAL A 189 -3.46 18.04 0.73
CA VAL A 189 -2.87 18.31 -0.58
C VAL A 189 -3.36 17.22 -1.52
N VAL A 190 -4.21 17.59 -2.47
CA VAL A 190 -4.99 16.67 -3.29
C VAL A 190 -4.51 16.76 -4.73
N PRO A 191 -4.15 15.64 -5.39
CA PRO A 191 -3.74 15.67 -6.79
C PRO A 191 -4.94 16.00 -7.68
N ILE A 192 -4.73 16.89 -8.65
CA ILE A 192 -5.75 17.32 -9.61
C ILE A 192 -5.32 17.05 -11.04
N LYS A 193 -6.30 16.82 -11.93
CA LYS A 193 -6.10 16.83 -13.37
C LYS A 193 -6.82 18.06 -13.93
N LYS A 194 -6.14 18.88 -14.72
CA LYS A 194 -6.82 19.92 -15.51
C LYS A 194 -7.63 19.25 -16.62
N GLY A 195 -8.91 19.49 -16.66
CA GLY A 195 -9.76 19.08 -17.78
C GLY A 195 -9.35 19.81 -19.07
N LYS A 196 -9.39 19.12 -20.19
CA LYS A 196 -9.09 19.69 -21.52
C LYS A 196 -10.11 20.77 -21.94
N VAL A 197 -11.31 20.75 -21.38
CA VAL A 197 -12.40 21.67 -21.68
C VAL A 197 -12.66 22.55 -20.45
N LEU A 198 -12.66 23.87 -20.62
CA LEU A 198 -12.95 24.90 -19.62
C LEU A 198 -12.00 24.96 -18.39
N GLY A 199 -10.84 24.29 -18.41
CA GLY A 199 -9.89 24.36 -17.29
C GLY A 199 -10.41 23.84 -15.95
N LEU A 200 -11.51 23.05 -15.92
CA LEU A 200 -12.11 22.49 -14.72
C LEU A 200 -11.12 21.57 -14.01
N ARG A 201 -10.92 21.81 -12.71
CA ARG A 201 -10.07 20.97 -11.85
C ARG A 201 -10.80 19.68 -11.51
N ASN A 202 -10.29 18.52 -11.96
CA ASN A 202 -10.82 17.21 -11.60
C ASN A 202 -9.97 16.61 -10.47
N HIS A 203 -10.58 16.37 -9.33
CA HIS A 203 -9.97 15.81 -8.11
C HIS A 203 -10.02 14.28 -8.09
N GLY A 204 -10.72 13.64 -9.03
CA GLY A 204 -11.01 12.21 -8.93
C GLY A 204 -11.70 11.88 -7.60
N ASN A 205 -11.33 10.77 -6.98
CA ASN A 205 -11.92 10.29 -5.72
C ASN A 205 -11.21 10.84 -4.45
N TYR A 206 -10.30 11.82 -4.62
CA TYR A 206 -9.60 12.47 -3.51
C TYR A 206 -10.41 13.57 -2.81
N GLY A 207 -11.63 13.79 -3.24
CA GLY A 207 -12.59 14.72 -2.64
C GLY A 207 -12.34 16.19 -2.97
N LYS A 208 -13.45 16.90 -3.14
CA LYS A 208 -13.47 18.35 -3.35
C LYS A 208 -13.31 19.10 -2.03
N LYS A 209 -13.17 20.41 -2.11
CA LYS A 209 -13.18 21.33 -0.97
C LYS A 209 -14.50 21.22 -0.20
N THR A 210 -14.41 21.04 1.12
CA THR A 210 -15.57 21.07 2.03
C THR A 210 -15.93 22.52 2.43
N LYS A 211 -17.09 22.70 3.10
CA LYS A 211 -17.56 24.03 3.51
C LYS A 211 -16.64 24.70 4.55
N ILE A 212 -15.97 23.91 5.39
CA ILE A 212 -15.09 24.41 6.46
C ILE A 212 -13.66 24.67 5.98
N GLU A 213 -13.26 24.13 4.84
CA GLU A 213 -11.93 24.29 4.29
C GLU A 213 -11.80 25.55 3.45
N LYS A 214 -10.62 26.17 3.49
CA LYS A 214 -10.19 27.20 2.55
C LYS A 214 -9.31 26.58 1.46
N GLY A 215 -9.47 27.03 0.22
CA GLY A 215 -8.50 26.75 -0.84
C GLY A 215 -7.31 27.67 -0.68
N ILE A 216 -6.10 27.10 -0.69
CA ILE A 216 -4.84 27.85 -0.53
C ILE A 216 -4.04 27.66 -1.83
N GLU A 217 -3.42 28.74 -2.30
CA GLU A 217 -2.49 28.70 -3.43
C GLU A 217 -1.09 29.01 -2.92
N THR A 218 -0.10 28.31 -3.48
CA THR A 218 1.32 28.57 -3.25
C THR A 218 1.85 29.53 -4.32
N GLU A 219 3.07 30.00 -4.14
CA GLU A 219 3.75 30.80 -5.15
C GLU A 219 4.15 30.00 -6.40
N SER A 220 4.16 28.66 -6.33
CA SER A 220 4.48 27.76 -7.43
C SER A 220 3.28 27.52 -8.34
N ILE A 221 3.26 28.16 -9.50
CA ILE A 221 2.23 27.94 -10.54
C ILE A 221 2.18 26.46 -10.95
N GLU A 222 3.35 25.83 -11.10
CA GLU A 222 3.46 24.42 -11.47
C GLU A 222 2.79 23.51 -10.45
N PHE A 223 3.03 23.75 -9.16
CA PHE A 223 2.40 23.01 -8.08
C PHE A 223 0.89 23.20 -8.07
N ASN A 224 0.41 24.44 -8.12
CA ASN A 224 -1.02 24.79 -8.15
C ASN A 224 -1.76 24.22 -9.37
N ASN A 225 -1.04 23.88 -10.45
CA ASN A 225 -1.58 23.20 -11.62
C ASN A 225 -1.76 21.69 -11.43
N SER A 226 -1.06 21.10 -10.48
CA SER A 226 -1.00 19.66 -10.23
C SER A 226 -1.68 19.26 -8.92
N TYR A 227 -1.76 20.19 -7.98
CA TYR A 227 -2.35 19.97 -6.66
C TYR A 227 -3.33 21.07 -6.28
N ALA A 228 -4.37 20.69 -5.54
CA ALA A 228 -5.22 21.61 -4.78
C ALA A 228 -4.92 21.46 -3.29
N ILE A 229 -4.79 22.57 -2.59
CA ILE A 229 -4.58 22.59 -1.15
C ILE A 229 -5.88 23.02 -0.49
N TYR A 230 -6.37 22.21 0.44
CA TYR A 230 -7.54 22.49 1.26
C TYR A 230 -7.17 22.41 2.73
N SER A 231 -7.49 23.47 3.49
CA SER A 231 -7.11 23.54 4.88
C SER A 231 -8.09 24.30 5.74
N THR A 232 -8.12 23.96 7.01
CA THR A 232 -8.77 24.74 8.07
C THR A 232 -7.79 25.67 8.80
N ASP A 233 -6.46 25.52 8.53
CA ASP A 233 -5.40 26.28 9.18
C ASP A 233 -4.44 26.89 8.13
N ASP A 234 -4.68 28.15 7.77
CA ASP A 234 -3.88 28.84 6.75
C ASP A 234 -2.42 29.06 7.20
N PHE A 235 -2.21 29.41 8.46
CA PHE A 235 -0.88 29.70 8.97
C PHE A 235 0.05 28.48 8.90
N TYR A 236 -0.37 27.35 9.50
CA TYR A 236 0.44 26.13 9.46
C TYR A 236 0.54 25.53 8.07
N THR A 237 -0.46 25.74 7.21
CA THR A 237 -0.38 25.32 5.81
C THR A 237 0.80 25.98 5.10
N ARG A 238 0.95 27.30 5.23
CA ARG A 238 2.05 28.06 4.61
C ARG A 238 3.41 27.76 5.24
N LEU A 239 3.43 27.51 6.54
CA LEU A 239 4.65 27.11 7.26
C LEU A 239 5.17 25.74 6.78
N ILE A 240 4.26 24.77 6.61
CA ILE A 240 4.61 23.40 6.26
C ILE A 240 4.91 23.29 4.76
N LEU A 241 4.04 23.80 3.90
CA LEU A 241 4.19 23.73 2.44
C LEU A 241 5.21 24.76 1.92
N ASP A 242 6.43 24.66 2.40
CA ASP A 242 7.56 25.45 1.93
C ASP A 242 8.11 24.93 0.59
N PRO A 243 9.07 25.64 -0.02
CA PRO A 243 9.67 25.23 -1.28
C PRO A 243 10.22 23.80 -1.30
N LYS A 244 10.80 23.30 -0.19
CA LYS A 244 11.34 21.92 -0.10
C LYS A 244 10.26 20.85 -0.17
N ILE A 245 9.13 21.06 0.51
CA ILE A 245 7.98 20.14 0.45
C ILE A 245 7.32 20.20 -0.93
N ILE A 246 7.19 21.40 -1.50
CA ILE A 246 6.64 21.61 -2.84
C ILE A 246 7.49 20.88 -3.88
N GLU A 247 8.81 21.01 -3.83
CA GLU A 247 9.75 20.32 -4.71
C GLU A 247 9.61 18.79 -4.57
N LEU A 248 9.60 18.27 -3.35
CA LEU A 248 9.43 16.84 -3.08
C LEU A 248 8.11 16.29 -3.66
N LEU A 249 7.01 17.00 -3.49
CA LEU A 249 5.71 16.61 -4.04
C LEU A 249 5.68 16.71 -5.57
N ASN A 250 6.37 17.69 -6.15
CA ASN A 250 6.54 17.81 -7.59
C ASN A 250 7.37 16.66 -8.18
N ASP A 251 8.43 16.22 -7.50
CA ASP A 251 9.21 15.04 -7.91
C ASP A 251 8.37 13.75 -7.90
N TRP A 252 7.46 13.64 -6.92
CA TRP A 252 6.60 12.47 -6.84
C TRP A 252 5.51 12.44 -7.91
N LYS A 253 4.92 13.60 -8.29
CA LYS A 253 3.84 13.66 -9.28
C LYS A 253 4.24 13.12 -10.64
N GLU A 254 5.53 13.20 -10.99
CA GLU A 254 6.06 12.69 -12.27
C GLU A 254 5.99 11.15 -12.34
N LYS A 255 5.96 10.49 -11.18
CA LYS A 255 5.99 9.04 -11.05
C LYS A 255 4.63 8.44 -10.67
N MET A 256 3.86 9.16 -9.85
CA MET A 256 2.61 8.66 -9.27
C MET A 256 1.74 9.79 -8.73
N ARG A 257 0.43 9.53 -8.59
CA ARG A 257 -0.47 10.47 -7.90
C ARG A 257 -0.29 10.34 -6.40
N VAL A 258 -0.13 11.46 -5.73
CA VAL A 258 0.11 11.52 -4.28
C VAL A 258 -0.94 12.42 -3.64
N CYS A 259 -1.57 11.93 -2.58
CA CYS A 259 -2.42 12.74 -1.70
C CYS A 259 -1.79 12.77 -0.30
N LEU A 260 -1.72 13.98 0.28
CA LEU A 260 -1.23 14.20 1.63
C LEU A 260 -2.39 14.70 2.51
N TYR A 261 -2.50 14.12 3.70
CA TYR A 261 -3.40 14.58 4.75
C TYR A 261 -2.63 14.73 6.06
N MET A 262 -2.83 15.84 6.75
CA MET A 262 -2.22 16.12 8.04
C MET A 262 -3.27 16.70 8.99
N ASN A 263 -3.18 16.34 10.25
CA ASN A 263 -3.95 16.93 11.33
C ASN A 263 -3.08 17.02 12.61
N GLU A 264 -3.67 17.34 13.75
CA GLU A 264 -2.99 17.45 15.04
C GLU A 264 -2.22 16.19 15.45
N GLN A 265 -2.68 15.00 15.06
CA GLN A 265 -2.20 13.71 15.59
C GLN A 265 -1.30 12.92 14.64
N TYR A 266 -1.43 13.14 13.33
CA TYR A 266 -0.69 12.35 12.34
C TYR A 266 -0.55 13.03 10.99
N ILE A 267 0.40 12.53 10.25
CA ILE A 267 0.63 12.83 8.84
C ILE A 267 0.39 11.54 8.07
N SER A 268 -0.40 11.59 7.01
CA SER A 268 -0.62 10.43 6.13
C SER A 268 -0.47 10.79 4.66
N VAL A 269 0.04 9.84 3.89
CA VAL A 269 0.27 9.98 2.45
C VAL A 269 -0.25 8.75 1.74
N SER A 270 -0.94 8.94 0.63
CA SER A 270 -1.25 7.86 -0.30
C SER A 270 -0.48 8.01 -1.61
N PHE A 271 0.01 6.88 -2.11
CA PHE A 271 0.71 6.76 -3.39
C PHE A 271 -0.09 5.84 -4.31
N GLU A 272 -0.68 6.40 -5.36
CA GLU A 272 -1.42 5.64 -6.37
C GLU A 272 -0.42 5.04 -7.37
N SER A 273 -0.31 3.72 -7.41
CA SER A 273 0.70 3.00 -8.18
C SER A 273 0.15 1.86 -9.04
N ASN A 274 -1.17 1.65 -9.04
CA ASN A 274 -1.86 0.55 -9.74
C ASN A 274 -1.37 -0.86 -9.35
N ALA A 275 -0.61 -0.98 -8.27
CA ALA A 275 -0.07 -2.25 -7.78
C ALA A 275 0.23 -2.19 -6.28
N PHE A 276 0.18 -3.34 -5.63
CA PHE A 276 0.57 -3.50 -4.23
C PHE A 276 2.09 -3.68 -4.11
N LEU A 277 2.71 -2.96 -3.18
CA LEU A 277 4.16 -2.94 -3.06
C LEU A 277 4.74 -4.29 -2.57
N PHE A 278 4.15 -4.86 -1.55
CA PHE A 278 4.59 -6.13 -0.96
C PHE A 278 3.56 -7.23 -1.24
N ALA A 279 3.20 -7.38 -2.53
CA ALA A 279 2.29 -8.43 -2.95
C ALA A 279 2.93 -9.81 -2.78
N LEU A 280 2.11 -10.79 -2.37
CA LEU A 280 2.57 -12.18 -2.35
C LEU A 280 2.87 -12.67 -3.76
N PRO A 281 3.91 -13.47 -3.95
CA PRO A 281 4.20 -14.08 -5.24
C PRO A 281 3.04 -14.99 -5.67
N GLN A 282 2.58 -14.81 -6.90
CA GLN A 282 1.46 -15.55 -7.49
C GLN A 282 1.94 -16.71 -8.38
N THR A 283 3.22 -16.70 -8.78
CA THR A 283 3.80 -17.68 -9.66
C THR A 283 5.11 -18.24 -9.10
N LYS A 284 5.47 -19.45 -9.52
CA LYS A 284 6.75 -20.07 -9.14
C LYS A 284 7.94 -19.20 -9.60
N LYS A 285 7.83 -18.55 -10.76
CA LYS A 285 8.85 -17.63 -11.27
C LYS A 285 9.06 -16.46 -10.33
N GLN A 286 7.98 -15.82 -9.87
CA GLN A 286 8.08 -14.72 -8.89
C GLN A 286 8.73 -15.16 -7.57
N VAL A 287 8.51 -16.42 -7.13
CA VAL A 287 9.22 -16.95 -5.95
C VAL A 287 10.71 -17.09 -6.22
N ASP A 288 11.11 -17.54 -7.43
CA ASP A 288 12.54 -17.65 -7.79
C ASP A 288 13.24 -16.30 -7.81
N GLU A 289 12.54 -15.24 -8.20
CA GLU A 289 13.04 -13.86 -8.27
C GLU A 289 13.13 -13.16 -6.89
N LEU A 290 12.54 -13.74 -5.83
CA LEU A 290 12.65 -13.17 -4.48
C LEU A 290 14.11 -13.17 -3.99
N SER A 291 14.55 -12.07 -3.42
CA SER A 291 15.84 -11.96 -2.74
C SER A 291 15.77 -10.88 -1.65
N LEU A 292 16.68 -10.92 -0.68
CA LEU A 292 16.75 -9.86 0.34
C LEU A 292 17.10 -8.52 -0.31
N SER A 293 17.98 -8.54 -1.31
CA SER A 293 18.40 -7.34 -2.03
C SER A 293 17.25 -6.72 -2.83
N THR A 294 16.41 -7.54 -3.52
CA THR A 294 15.25 -7.02 -4.26
C THR A 294 14.19 -6.44 -3.33
N GLU A 295 13.92 -7.07 -2.19
CA GLU A 295 12.98 -6.53 -1.21
C GLU A 295 13.53 -5.24 -0.56
N TYR A 296 14.83 -5.16 -0.29
CA TYR A 296 15.45 -3.93 0.20
C TYR A 296 15.29 -2.77 -0.78
N GLU A 297 15.51 -2.98 -2.08
CA GLU A 297 15.35 -1.91 -3.07
C GLU A 297 13.90 -1.39 -3.14
N LYS A 298 12.91 -2.28 -3.06
CA LYS A 298 11.49 -1.88 -2.96
C LYS A 298 11.22 -1.01 -1.72
N VAL A 299 11.76 -1.42 -0.56
CA VAL A 299 11.64 -0.68 0.70
C VAL A 299 12.31 0.69 0.55
N ARG A 300 13.54 0.73 0.06
CA ARG A 300 14.34 1.94 -0.10
C ARG A 300 13.64 2.95 -1.00
N GLU A 301 13.21 2.52 -2.18
CA GLU A 301 12.61 3.41 -3.18
C GLU A 301 11.37 4.15 -2.65
N LYS A 302 10.50 3.43 -1.93
CA LYS A 302 9.22 4.00 -1.47
C LYS A 302 9.33 4.72 -0.13
N LEU A 303 10.05 4.13 0.82
CA LEU A 303 10.06 4.66 2.19
C LEU A 303 11.07 5.81 2.36
N SER A 304 12.17 5.86 1.63
CA SER A 304 13.12 6.97 1.74
C SER A 304 12.49 8.32 1.42
N GLY A 305 11.62 8.38 0.41
CA GLY A 305 10.86 9.58 0.08
C GLY A 305 9.90 10.00 1.20
N PHE A 306 9.13 9.05 1.72
CA PHE A 306 8.22 9.32 2.84
C PHE A 306 8.95 9.84 4.08
N TYR A 307 10.06 9.22 4.47
CA TYR A 307 10.84 9.69 5.60
C TYR A 307 11.55 11.02 5.32
N SER A 308 11.86 11.35 4.06
CA SER A 308 12.29 12.71 3.71
C SER A 308 11.23 13.75 4.02
N LEU A 309 9.96 13.48 3.69
CA LEU A 309 8.83 14.35 4.02
C LEU A 309 8.69 14.53 5.54
N ILE A 310 8.74 13.42 6.29
CA ILE A 310 8.63 13.44 7.77
C ILE A 310 9.78 14.23 8.40
N ASP A 311 11.01 14.03 7.93
CA ASP A 311 12.19 14.75 8.44
C ASP A 311 12.07 16.25 8.19
N ILE A 312 11.63 16.68 6.98
CA ILE A 312 11.45 18.10 6.65
C ILE A 312 10.33 18.74 7.50
N ILE A 313 9.19 18.05 7.63
CA ILE A 313 8.08 18.56 8.46
C ILE A 313 8.49 18.64 9.92
N GLY A 314 9.20 17.63 10.41
CA GLY A 314 9.68 17.58 11.78
C GLY A 314 10.71 18.67 12.13
N GLU A 315 11.40 19.25 11.16
CA GLU A 315 12.27 20.41 11.37
C GLU A 315 11.48 21.71 11.62
N LYS A 316 10.18 21.75 11.26
CA LYS A 316 9.34 22.96 11.32
C LYS A 316 8.35 22.97 12.48
N LEU A 317 8.01 21.80 12.99
CA LEU A 317 7.07 21.61 14.11
C LEU A 317 7.83 21.31 15.41
#